data_ebd648a0cc018d3fcb21d08b87616983
#
_entry.id   ebd648a0cc018d3fcb21d08b87616983
#
_cell.length_a   1.000
_cell.length_b   1.000
_cell.length_c   1.000
_cell.angle_alpha   90.00
_cell.angle_beta   90.00
_cell.angle_gamma   90.00
#
_symmetry.space_group_name_H-M   'P 1'
#
loop_
_entity.id
_entity.type
_entity.pdbx_description
1 polymer ?
#
loop_
_entity_poly.entity_id
_entity_poly.type
_entity_poly.pdbx_seq_one_letter_code
_entity_poly.pdbx_strand_id
1 'polypeptide(L)'
;MSEMDAILKRAAEFHGHLGPFLVIGVRMGLIGLRELELKKRAEKLHITALLKYSVPFSCVLDGLQVTTGCTLGNKKLTLKNSPSITAEFQLPNKKQVTVTVNQ
;
A
#
# COMPACT_ATOMS: atom_id res chain seq x y z
N MET A 1 18.40 -12.45 6.10
CA MET A 1 17.65 -11.21 5.85
C MET A 1 16.17 -11.54 5.90
N SER A 2 15.38 -10.76 6.62
CA SER A 2 13.95 -11.01 6.72
C SER A 2 13.22 -10.59 5.44
N GLU A 3 12.02 -11.13 5.27
CA GLU A 3 11.16 -10.72 4.16
C GLU A 3 10.84 -9.23 4.22
N MET A 4 10.63 -8.70 5.43
CA MET A 4 10.39 -7.27 5.63
C MET A 4 11.58 -6.44 5.15
N ASP A 5 12.80 -6.85 5.47
CA ASP A 5 14.00 -6.12 5.04
C ASP A 5 14.13 -6.09 3.52
N ALA A 6 13.85 -7.22 2.86
CA ALA A 6 13.91 -7.30 1.41
C ALA A 6 12.88 -6.37 0.75
N ILE A 7 11.66 -6.34 1.28
CA ILE A 7 10.59 -5.47 0.74
C ILE A 7 10.94 -4.00 0.97
N LEU A 8 11.43 -3.65 2.17
CA LEU A 8 11.82 -2.27 2.46
C LEU A 8 12.94 -1.80 1.54
N LYS A 9 13.89 -2.68 1.23
CA LYS A 9 14.96 -2.36 0.30
C LYS A 9 14.40 -2.04 -1.10
N ARG A 10 13.50 -2.89 -1.60
CA ARG A 10 12.87 -2.66 -2.91
C ARG A 10 12.06 -1.36 -2.93
N ALA A 11 11.33 -1.10 -1.84
CA ALA A 11 10.54 0.12 -1.73
C ALA A 11 11.43 1.36 -1.73
N ALA A 12 12.54 1.32 -0.98
CA ALA A 12 13.48 2.43 -0.93
C ALA A 12 14.13 2.68 -2.29
N GLU A 13 14.47 1.61 -3.02
CA GLU A 13 15.03 1.75 -4.37
C GLU A 13 14.03 2.35 -5.34
N PHE A 14 12.77 1.92 -5.28
CA PHE A 14 11.71 2.45 -6.13
C PHE A 14 11.42 3.92 -5.82
N HIS A 15 11.32 4.25 -4.54
CA HIS A 15 10.94 5.59 -4.07
C HIS A 15 12.10 6.59 -4.15
N GLY A 16 13.33 6.12 -3.98
CA GLY A 16 14.53 6.94 -4.02
C GLY A 16 15.21 7.12 -2.67
N HIS A 17 14.51 6.87 -1.56
CA HIS A 17 15.09 6.90 -0.22
C HIS A 17 14.17 6.18 0.75
N LEU A 18 14.67 5.89 1.95
CA LEU A 18 13.88 5.25 2.99
C LEU A 18 13.40 6.33 3.97
N GLY A 19 12.09 6.45 4.13
CA GLY A 19 11.48 7.41 5.04
C GLY A 19 10.29 6.81 5.77
N PRO A 20 9.79 7.49 6.83
CA PRO A 20 8.74 6.91 7.68
C PRO A 20 7.42 6.67 6.94
N PHE A 21 7.01 7.56 6.05
CA PHE A 21 5.73 7.36 5.34
C PHE A 21 5.83 6.26 4.29
N LEU A 22 7.00 6.05 3.71
CA LEU A 22 7.23 4.90 2.84
C LEU A 22 7.08 3.60 3.63
N VAL A 23 7.67 3.53 4.82
CA VAL A 23 7.57 2.36 5.69
C VAL A 23 6.11 2.11 6.09
N ILE A 24 5.36 3.16 6.40
CA ILE A 24 3.93 3.05 6.69
C ILE A 24 3.19 2.40 5.53
N GLY A 25 3.45 2.84 4.31
CA GLY A 25 2.84 2.26 3.11
C GLY A 25 3.17 0.79 2.93
N VAL A 26 4.43 0.41 3.15
CA VAL A 26 4.86 -0.99 3.09
C VAL A 26 4.11 -1.83 4.12
N ARG A 27 4.02 -1.34 5.35
CA ARG A 27 3.35 -2.09 6.42
C ARG A 27 1.86 -2.22 6.15
N MET A 28 1.20 -1.16 5.67
CA MET A 28 -0.21 -1.20 5.30
C MET A 28 -0.46 -2.24 4.21
N GLY A 29 0.40 -2.27 3.18
CA GLY A 29 0.29 -3.24 2.11
C GLY A 29 0.40 -4.67 2.61
N LEU A 30 1.37 -4.93 3.47
CA LEU A 30 1.57 -6.27 4.03
C LEU A 30 0.40 -6.69 4.92
N ILE A 31 -0.13 -5.77 5.73
CA ILE A 31 -1.28 -6.05 6.59
C ILE A 31 -2.50 -6.40 5.74
N GLY A 32 -2.77 -5.60 4.69
CA GLY A 32 -3.91 -5.85 3.82
C GLY A 32 -3.83 -7.22 3.14
N LEU A 33 -2.67 -7.57 2.61
CA LEU A 33 -2.47 -8.87 1.98
C LEU A 33 -2.67 -10.00 2.98
N ARG A 34 -2.12 -9.86 4.19
CA ARG A 34 -2.26 -10.88 5.22
C ARG A 34 -3.72 -11.08 5.62
N GLU A 35 -4.45 -9.98 5.84
CA GLU A 35 -5.85 -10.06 6.27
C GLU A 35 -6.77 -10.62 5.18
N LEU A 36 -6.39 -10.45 3.91
CA LEU A 36 -7.10 -11.09 2.80
C LEU A 36 -6.61 -12.51 2.52
N GLU A 37 -5.64 -12.97 3.31
CA GLU A 37 -5.04 -14.30 3.17
C GLU A 37 -4.37 -14.51 1.81
N LEU A 38 -3.78 -13.43 1.28
CA LEU A 38 -3.07 -13.47 0.01
C LEU A 38 -1.58 -13.60 0.26
N LYS A 39 -0.98 -14.66 -0.26
CA LYS A 39 0.47 -14.89 -0.15
C LYS A 39 1.24 -14.18 -1.24
N LYS A 40 0.56 -13.85 -2.33
CA LYS A 40 1.14 -13.23 -3.51
C LYS A 40 0.24 -12.09 -3.96
N ARG A 41 0.77 -11.26 -4.85
CA ARG A 41 -0.01 -10.23 -5.52
C ARG A 41 -1.16 -10.90 -6.26
N ALA A 42 -2.37 -10.43 -6.01
CA ALA A 42 -3.56 -10.95 -6.67
C ALA A 42 -3.86 -10.09 -7.90
N GLU A 43 -4.08 -10.74 -9.04
CA GLU A 43 -4.35 -10.02 -10.29
C GLU A 43 -5.58 -9.13 -10.21
N LYS A 44 -6.56 -9.54 -9.41
CA LYS A 44 -7.84 -8.83 -9.31
C LYS A 44 -7.97 -7.98 -8.05
N LEU A 45 -6.88 -7.82 -7.31
CA LEU A 45 -6.87 -6.94 -6.14
C LEU A 45 -6.94 -5.50 -6.59
N HIS A 46 -7.81 -4.71 -5.96
CA HIS A 46 -7.88 -3.27 -6.16
C HIS A 46 -7.71 -2.57 -4.83
N ILE A 47 -6.96 -1.48 -4.82
CA ILE A 47 -6.74 -0.69 -3.62
C ILE A 47 -7.20 0.74 -3.87
N THR A 48 -7.98 1.27 -2.91
CA THR A 48 -8.28 2.70 -2.86
C THR A 48 -7.50 3.29 -1.70
N ALA A 49 -6.58 4.19 -2.01
CA ALA A 49 -5.80 4.90 -1.00
C ALA A 49 -6.45 6.25 -0.72
N LEU A 50 -6.78 6.48 0.54
CA LEU A 50 -7.38 7.72 0.99
C LEU A 50 -6.34 8.41 1.86
N LEU A 51 -5.79 9.51 1.36
CA LEU A 51 -4.77 10.28 2.08
C LEU A 51 -4.65 11.66 1.46
N LYS A 52 -3.94 12.54 2.16
CA LYS A 52 -3.63 13.86 1.61
C LYS A 52 -2.56 13.70 0.55
N TYR A 53 -2.87 14.13 -0.69
CA TYR A 53 -1.94 13.98 -1.80
C TYR A 53 -0.91 15.11 -1.80
N SER A 54 0.01 15.03 -0.87
CA SER A 54 1.15 15.93 -0.78
C SER A 54 2.26 15.22 0.00
N VAL A 55 3.50 15.58 -0.31
CA VAL A 55 4.66 15.05 0.42
C VAL A 55 4.61 15.58 1.85
N PRO A 56 4.86 14.76 2.90
CA PRO A 56 5.35 13.37 2.84
C PRO A 56 4.25 12.31 2.80
N PHE A 57 2.97 12.68 2.92
CA PHE A 57 1.87 11.71 3.02
C PHE A 57 1.78 10.83 1.78
N SER A 58 2.00 11.41 0.60
CA SER A 58 1.94 10.68 -0.67
C SER A 58 3.00 9.58 -0.80
N CYS A 59 4.03 9.60 0.06
CA CYS A 59 5.05 8.53 0.05
C CYS A 59 4.46 7.16 0.43
N VAL A 60 3.32 7.13 1.13
CA VAL A 60 2.59 5.91 1.44
C VAL A 60 2.25 5.15 0.15
N LEU A 61 1.93 5.88 -0.92
CA LEU A 61 1.54 5.26 -2.20
C LEU A 61 2.64 4.35 -2.76
N ASP A 62 3.89 4.76 -2.68
CA ASP A 62 4.98 3.96 -3.21
C ASP A 62 5.17 2.66 -2.41
N GLY A 63 4.97 2.72 -1.10
CA GLY A 63 4.99 1.52 -0.27
C GLY A 63 3.88 0.54 -0.61
N LEU A 64 2.67 1.05 -0.83
CA LEU A 64 1.54 0.23 -1.26
C LEU A 64 1.79 -0.42 -2.61
N GLN A 65 2.32 0.34 -3.56
CA GLN A 65 2.59 -0.16 -4.91
C GLN A 65 3.62 -1.29 -4.92
N VAL A 66 4.69 -1.14 -4.16
CA VAL A 66 5.76 -2.14 -4.12
C VAL A 66 5.29 -3.43 -3.46
N THR A 67 4.53 -3.35 -2.37
CA THR A 67 4.09 -4.55 -1.64
C THR A 67 3.00 -5.32 -2.36
N THR A 68 2.06 -4.61 -2.98
CA THR A 68 0.84 -5.23 -3.49
C THR A 68 0.84 -5.44 -5.00
N GLY A 69 1.66 -4.67 -5.73
CA GLY A 69 1.61 -4.68 -7.19
C GLY A 69 0.43 -3.91 -7.76
N CYS A 70 -0.40 -3.31 -6.92
CA CYS A 70 -1.47 -2.40 -7.37
C CYS A 70 -0.87 -1.03 -7.54
N THR A 71 -0.89 -0.50 -8.74
CA THR A 71 -0.24 0.77 -9.06
C THR A 71 -1.20 1.72 -9.76
N LEU A 72 -0.80 2.99 -9.80
CA LEU A 72 -1.54 3.97 -10.60
C LEU A 72 -1.48 3.60 -12.08
N GLY A 73 -0.32 3.11 -12.53
CA GLY A 73 -0.11 2.76 -13.93
C GLY A 73 -0.96 1.60 -14.42
N ASN A 74 -1.18 0.58 -13.59
CA ASN A 74 -2.00 -0.56 -13.97
C ASN A 74 -3.47 -0.38 -13.58
N LYS A 75 -3.82 0.79 -13.04
CA LYS A 75 -5.18 1.18 -12.65
C LYS A 75 -5.78 0.33 -11.52
N LYS A 76 -4.95 -0.38 -10.79
CA LYS A 76 -5.38 -1.17 -9.63
C LYS A 76 -5.24 -0.39 -8.32
N LEU A 77 -4.73 0.82 -8.39
CA LEU A 77 -4.64 1.73 -7.26
C LEU A 77 -5.37 3.03 -7.61
N THR A 78 -6.35 3.40 -6.79
CA THR A 78 -7.07 4.65 -6.93
C THR A 78 -6.74 5.53 -5.74
N LEU A 79 -6.54 6.82 -5.99
CA LEU A 79 -6.22 7.80 -4.96
C LEU A 79 -7.40 8.73 -4.73
N LYS A 80 -7.78 8.93 -3.47
CA LYS A 80 -8.77 9.92 -3.06
C LYS A 80 -8.19 10.79 -1.97
N ASN A 81 -8.43 12.08 -2.04
CA ASN A 81 -7.94 13.01 -1.02
C ASN A 81 -8.72 12.81 0.29
N SER A 82 -8.00 12.79 1.41
CA SER A 82 -8.59 12.55 2.72
C SER A 82 -7.66 13.08 3.82
N PRO A 83 -8.21 13.55 4.95
CA PRO A 83 -7.38 13.95 6.09
C PRO A 83 -6.79 12.76 6.86
N SER A 84 -7.30 11.55 6.65
CA SER A 84 -6.77 10.33 7.27
C SER A 84 -5.84 9.61 6.30
N ILE A 85 -5.11 8.62 6.79
CA ILE A 85 -4.32 7.72 5.94
C ILE A 85 -4.97 6.34 6.03
N THR A 86 -5.65 5.94 4.96
CA THR A 86 -6.45 4.72 4.90
C THR A 86 -6.25 4.03 3.56
N ALA A 87 -6.24 2.72 3.57
CA ALA A 87 -6.22 1.93 2.35
C ALA A 87 -7.34 0.89 2.40
N GLU A 88 -8.15 0.86 1.36
CA GLU A 88 -9.23 -0.11 1.20
C GLU A 88 -8.80 -1.13 0.17
N PHE A 89 -8.72 -2.40 0.59
CA PHE A 89 -8.29 -3.51 -0.25
C PHE A 89 -9.54 -4.29 -0.65
N GLN A 90 -9.77 -4.48 -1.94
CA GLN A 90 -10.98 -5.11 -2.44
C GLN A 90 -10.67 -6.23 -3.44
N LEU A 91 -11.40 -7.33 -3.30
CA LEU A 91 -11.38 -8.45 -4.26
C LEU A 91 -12.74 -8.57 -4.93
N PRO A 92 -12.81 -9.16 -6.15
CA PRO A 92 -14.09 -9.28 -6.90
C PRO A 92 -15.17 -10.05 -6.16
N ASN A 93 -14.80 -10.97 -5.25
CA ASN A 93 -15.76 -11.77 -4.47
C ASN A 93 -16.37 -10.99 -3.31
N LYS A 94 -16.23 -9.66 -3.30
CA LYS A 94 -16.69 -8.73 -2.27
C LYS A 94 -15.92 -8.84 -0.95
N LYS A 95 -14.83 -9.62 -0.92
CA LYS A 95 -13.95 -9.65 0.24
C LYS A 95 -13.19 -8.33 0.31
N GLN A 96 -13.19 -7.71 1.47
CA GLN A 96 -12.67 -6.36 1.64
C GLN A 96 -11.99 -6.19 2.99
N VAL A 97 -10.90 -5.44 3.01
CA VAL A 97 -10.18 -5.08 4.24
C VAL A 97 -9.85 -3.59 4.18
N THR A 98 -10.02 -2.90 5.29
CA THR A 98 -9.66 -1.50 5.44
C THR A 98 -8.55 -1.38 6.48
N VAL A 99 -7.46 -0.74 6.11
CA VAL A 99 -6.32 -0.49 7.01
C VAL A 99 -6.19 1.01 7.19
N THR A 100 -6.27 1.48 8.44
CA THR A 100 -6.18 2.90 8.77
C THR A 100 -5.05 3.14 9.76
N VAL A 101 -4.31 4.22 9.54
CA VAL A 101 -3.25 4.63 10.47
C VAL A 101 -3.90 5.41 11.62
N ASN A 102 -3.65 4.96 12.85
CA ASN A 102 -4.09 5.69 14.04
C ASN A 102 -3.16 6.88 14.26
N GLN A 103 -3.74 8.02 14.55
CA GLN A 103 -2.99 9.23 14.87
C GLN A 103 -3.03 9.53 16.35
#